data_bbd0759732a16eb547731cecd93cc548
#
_entry.id   bbd0759732a16eb547731cecd93cc548
#
_cell.length_a   1.000
_cell.length_b   1.000
_cell.length_c   1.000
_cell.angle_alpha   90.00
_cell.angle_beta   90.00
_cell.angle_gamma   90.00
#
_symmetry.space_group_name_H-M   'P 1'
#
loop_
_entity.id
_entity.type
_entity.pdbx_description
1 polymer ?
#
loop_
_entity_poly.entity_id
_entity_poly.type
_entity_poly.pdbx_seq_one_letter_code
_entity_poly.pdbx_strand_id
1 'polypeptide(L)'
;SLFGCDIWIPSELNNSKTGEDFFWASTNTGSADRNFVMYSYPYTDKDTFTKEYFVHKRDSVMKANIPGYKEGVYMSTDSLLTDVRPINVHNDYTMEARGLWRMKGDFMGGPFVSHTRLDQKNQRIITAEIFVYSPDKMKRNLVRQMEASLYTLKLPQEAQQSQIPLGVTREAEPTNK
;
A
#
# COMPACT_ATOMS: atom_id res chain seq x y z
N SER A 1 11.13 -6.91 5.88
CA SER A 1 9.78 -6.98 6.48
C SER A 1 9.41 -5.62 7.05
N LEU A 2 8.26 -5.08 6.64
CA LEU A 2 7.70 -3.81 7.14
C LEU A 2 6.42 -4.12 7.93
N PHE A 3 6.32 -3.65 9.17
CA PHE A 3 5.15 -3.88 10.03
C PHE A 3 4.82 -5.37 10.24
N GLY A 4 5.81 -6.28 10.16
CA GLY A 4 5.56 -7.72 10.15
C GLY A 4 4.96 -8.26 8.85
N CYS A 5 4.87 -7.42 7.81
CA CYS A 5 4.40 -7.77 6.49
C CYS A 5 5.57 -8.04 5.54
N ASP A 6 5.32 -8.83 4.50
CA ASP A 6 6.26 -9.02 3.39
C ASP A 6 5.65 -8.46 2.12
N ILE A 7 6.45 -7.73 1.35
CA ILE A 7 6.04 -7.18 0.06
C ILE A 7 7.25 -7.10 -0.88
N TRP A 8 7.00 -7.31 -2.16
CA TRP A 8 7.99 -7.13 -3.23
C TRP A 8 7.77 -5.78 -3.90
N ILE A 9 8.82 -4.97 -3.92
CA ILE A 9 8.83 -3.69 -4.65
C ILE A 9 10.00 -3.70 -5.64
N PRO A 10 9.90 -2.94 -6.76
CA PRO A 10 11.00 -2.83 -7.71
C PRO A 10 12.30 -2.33 -7.06
N SER A 11 13.43 -2.91 -7.46
CA SER A 11 14.75 -2.55 -6.91
C SER A 11 15.18 -1.13 -7.26
N GLU A 12 14.58 -0.53 -8.28
CA GLU A 12 14.82 0.86 -8.68
C GLU A 12 14.31 1.88 -7.66
N LEU A 13 13.41 1.47 -6.76
CA LEU A 13 12.97 2.29 -5.63
C LEU A 13 14.00 2.23 -4.50
N ASN A 14 15.15 2.81 -4.73
CA ASN A 14 16.35 2.69 -3.90
C ASN A 14 16.54 3.83 -2.89
N ASN A 15 15.70 4.87 -2.93
CA ASN A 15 15.60 5.88 -1.88
C ASN A 15 14.45 5.55 -0.96
N SER A 16 14.67 5.64 0.34
CA SER A 16 13.63 5.33 1.31
C SER A 16 13.64 6.28 2.50
N LYS A 17 12.46 6.46 3.08
CA LYS A 17 12.22 7.20 4.32
C LYS A 17 11.27 6.41 5.20
N THR A 18 11.61 6.27 6.46
CA THR A 18 10.78 5.62 7.47
C THR A 18 10.29 6.66 8.47
N GLY A 19 9.01 6.65 8.76
CA GLY A 19 8.38 7.44 9.83
C GLY A 19 7.70 6.53 10.84
N GLU A 20 6.96 7.12 11.76
CA GLU A 20 6.12 6.38 12.68
C GLU A 20 4.96 5.74 11.89
N ASP A 21 4.85 4.41 11.95
CA ASP A 21 3.85 3.63 11.20
C ASP A 21 3.78 4.00 9.70
N PHE A 22 4.93 4.42 9.13
CA PHE A 22 5.01 4.89 7.76
C PHE A 22 6.34 4.51 7.10
N PHE A 23 6.25 4.11 5.83
CA PHE A 23 7.40 3.84 4.97
C PHE A 23 7.17 4.41 3.57
N TRP A 24 8.21 5.00 2.99
CA TRP A 24 8.18 5.54 1.64
C TRP A 24 9.45 5.15 0.88
N ALA A 25 9.30 4.60 -0.31
CA ALA A 25 10.39 4.32 -1.23
C ALA A 25 10.13 4.96 -2.59
N SER A 26 11.17 5.45 -3.24
CA SER A 26 11.05 6.14 -4.52
C SER A 26 12.27 5.97 -5.43
N THR A 27 12.09 6.25 -6.72
CA THR A 27 13.17 6.24 -7.72
C THR A 27 14.02 7.50 -7.70
N ASN A 28 13.45 8.64 -7.35
CA ASN A 28 14.14 9.94 -7.30
C ASN A 28 14.90 10.32 -8.59
N THR A 29 14.26 10.17 -9.74
CA THR A 29 14.83 10.57 -11.04
C THR A 29 14.52 12.04 -11.38
N GLY A 30 13.54 12.64 -10.73
CA GLY A 30 13.07 14.01 -10.95
C GLY A 30 12.22 14.21 -12.20
N SER A 31 12.13 13.22 -13.09
CA SER A 31 11.40 13.31 -14.36
C SER A 31 10.22 12.36 -14.47
N ALA A 32 10.32 11.17 -13.89
CA ALA A 32 9.27 10.15 -13.92
C ALA A 32 9.41 9.28 -12.67
N ASP A 33 9.00 9.83 -11.52
CA ASP A 33 9.20 9.16 -10.26
C ASP A 33 8.09 8.17 -9.95
N ARG A 34 8.52 6.95 -9.61
CA ARG A 34 7.68 5.89 -9.09
C ARG A 34 7.85 5.84 -7.57
N ASN A 35 6.75 5.75 -6.88
CA ASN A 35 6.71 5.80 -5.43
C ASN A 35 5.89 4.65 -4.87
N PHE A 36 6.35 4.12 -3.77
CA PHE A 36 5.64 3.17 -2.94
C PHE A 36 5.57 3.71 -1.52
N VAL A 37 4.39 3.68 -0.92
CA VAL A 37 4.20 3.98 0.50
C VAL A 37 3.43 2.84 1.17
N MET A 38 3.71 2.66 2.45
CA MET A 38 2.98 1.74 3.30
C MET A 38 2.81 2.36 4.67
N TYR A 39 1.61 2.30 5.20
CA TYR A 39 1.31 2.85 6.52
C TYR A 39 0.27 2.01 7.24
N SER A 40 0.27 2.15 8.55
CA SER A 40 -0.66 1.44 9.40
C SER A 40 -1.30 2.36 10.43
N TYR A 41 -2.48 1.97 10.88
CA TYR A 41 -3.21 2.64 11.95
C TYR A 41 -4.16 1.64 12.64
N PRO A 42 -4.55 1.89 13.90
CA PRO A 42 -5.45 0.98 14.61
C PRO A 42 -6.78 0.78 13.89
N TYR A 43 -7.26 -0.46 13.87
CA TYR A 43 -8.62 -0.75 13.43
C TYR A 43 -9.60 -0.49 14.57
N THR A 44 -10.51 0.44 14.36
CA THR A 44 -11.49 0.85 15.39
C THR A 44 -12.93 0.68 14.96
N ASP A 45 -13.22 0.76 13.66
CA ASP A 45 -14.57 0.74 13.11
C ASP A 45 -14.59 0.21 11.68
N LYS A 46 -15.70 -0.46 11.32
CA LYS A 46 -15.95 -0.93 9.95
C LYS A 46 -16.03 0.21 8.92
N ASP A 47 -16.36 1.43 9.33
CA ASP A 47 -16.38 2.60 8.46
C ASP A 47 -14.99 2.99 7.93
N THR A 48 -13.93 2.37 8.46
CA THR A 48 -12.57 2.41 7.89
C THR A 48 -12.53 2.04 6.41
N PHE A 49 -13.41 1.13 5.97
CA PHE A 49 -13.49 0.67 4.58
C PHE A 49 -14.47 1.48 3.74
N THR A 50 -14.55 2.77 3.98
CA THR A 50 -15.31 3.73 3.17
C THR A 50 -14.37 4.68 2.44
N LYS A 51 -14.85 5.27 1.33
CA LYS A 51 -14.09 6.28 0.57
C LYS A 51 -13.75 7.49 1.44
N GLU A 52 -14.72 8.00 2.18
CA GLU A 52 -14.55 9.19 3.02
C GLU A 52 -13.49 9.00 4.08
N TYR A 53 -13.51 7.87 4.77
CA TYR A 53 -12.50 7.53 5.77
C TYR A 53 -11.13 7.37 5.13
N PHE A 54 -11.05 6.66 4.00
CA PHE A 54 -9.81 6.46 3.25
C PHE A 54 -9.17 7.79 2.86
N VAL A 55 -9.92 8.69 2.23
CA VAL A 55 -9.41 9.99 1.80
C VAL A 55 -8.91 10.81 2.98
N HIS A 56 -9.71 10.88 4.05
CA HIS A 56 -9.34 11.62 5.26
C HIS A 56 -8.05 11.08 5.89
N LYS A 57 -7.96 9.77 6.06
CA LYS A 57 -6.78 9.12 6.63
C LYS A 57 -5.55 9.29 5.76
N ARG A 58 -5.69 9.08 4.45
CA ARG A 58 -4.60 9.26 3.49
C ARG A 58 -4.06 10.68 3.53
N ASP A 59 -4.92 11.67 3.48
CA ASP A 59 -4.51 13.08 3.51
C ASP A 59 -3.78 13.43 4.82
N SER A 60 -4.24 12.92 5.94
CA SER A 60 -3.58 13.10 7.24
C SER A 60 -2.17 12.49 7.27
N VAL A 61 -2.03 11.25 6.80
CA VAL A 61 -0.75 10.53 6.76
C VAL A 61 0.23 11.21 5.79
N MET A 62 -0.24 11.58 4.60
CA MET A 62 0.62 12.20 3.59
C MET A 62 1.06 13.61 4.00
N LYS A 63 0.19 14.38 4.62
CA LYS A 63 0.55 15.69 5.16
C LYS A 63 1.65 15.60 6.21
N ALA A 64 1.59 14.60 7.07
CA ALA A 64 2.58 14.40 8.12
C ALA A 64 3.93 13.89 7.60
N ASN A 65 3.93 13.08 6.53
CA ASN A 65 5.11 12.32 6.09
C ASN A 65 5.69 12.74 4.75
N ILE A 66 4.87 13.37 3.88
CA ILE A 66 5.30 13.85 2.55
C ILE A 66 4.96 15.34 2.44
N PRO A 67 5.67 16.21 3.19
CA PRO A 67 5.50 17.65 3.05
C PRO A 67 6.07 18.13 1.72
N GLY A 68 5.52 19.22 1.21
CA GLY A 68 6.08 19.90 0.05
C GLY A 68 7.37 20.67 0.35
N TYR A 69 7.88 21.34 -0.65
CA TYR A 69 9.15 22.09 -0.59
C TYR A 69 9.09 23.36 0.27
N LYS A 70 7.90 23.78 0.67
CA LYS A 70 7.69 24.95 1.56
C LYS A 70 6.49 24.71 2.47
N GLU A 71 6.40 25.53 3.52
CA GLU A 71 5.29 25.48 4.47
C GLU A 71 3.93 25.65 3.77
N GLY A 72 2.96 24.83 4.18
CA GLY A 72 1.60 24.81 3.61
C GLY A 72 1.45 24.03 2.31
N VAL A 73 2.54 23.51 1.74
CA VAL A 73 2.51 22.59 0.58
C VAL A 73 2.61 21.15 1.06
N TYR A 74 1.64 20.33 0.72
CA TYR A 74 1.59 18.92 1.10
C TYR A 74 0.75 18.09 0.13
N MET A 75 1.00 16.79 0.10
CA MET A 75 0.22 15.86 -0.72
C MET A 75 -1.20 15.69 -0.17
N SER A 76 -2.16 15.71 -1.09
CA SER A 76 -3.58 15.46 -0.81
C SER A 76 -4.20 14.57 -1.87
N THR A 77 -5.44 14.15 -1.65
CA THR A 77 -6.22 13.31 -2.56
C THR A 77 -7.25 14.16 -3.30
N ASP A 78 -7.38 13.98 -4.61
CA ASP A 78 -8.51 14.49 -5.34
C ASP A 78 -9.71 13.56 -5.12
N SER A 79 -10.58 13.92 -4.20
CA SER A 79 -11.70 13.07 -3.80
C SER A 79 -12.75 12.86 -4.90
N LEU A 80 -12.89 13.81 -5.81
CA LEU A 80 -13.83 13.71 -6.93
C LEU A 80 -13.35 12.71 -7.99
N LEU A 81 -12.05 12.57 -8.15
CA LEU A 81 -11.41 11.68 -9.12
C LEU A 81 -10.85 10.41 -8.46
N THR A 82 -11.38 10.04 -7.32
CA THR A 82 -10.98 8.84 -6.57
C THR A 82 -12.18 7.92 -6.39
N ASP A 83 -12.01 6.66 -6.76
CA ASP A 83 -12.99 5.60 -6.57
C ASP A 83 -12.44 4.50 -5.67
N VAL A 84 -13.31 3.90 -4.87
CA VAL A 84 -12.99 2.73 -4.05
C VAL A 84 -13.89 1.56 -4.45
N ARG A 85 -13.33 0.35 -4.40
CA ARG A 85 -14.08 -0.88 -4.67
C ARG A 85 -13.53 -2.04 -3.84
N PRO A 86 -14.40 -3.01 -3.47
CA PRO A 86 -13.93 -4.24 -2.88
C PRO A 86 -13.27 -5.12 -3.94
N ILE A 87 -12.14 -5.72 -3.58
CA ILE A 87 -11.47 -6.77 -4.35
C ILE A 87 -11.08 -7.91 -3.42
N ASN A 88 -10.69 -9.04 -4.00
CA ASN A 88 -10.18 -10.18 -3.27
C ASN A 88 -8.68 -10.33 -3.56
N VAL A 89 -7.87 -10.34 -2.52
CA VAL A 89 -6.42 -10.60 -2.61
C VAL A 89 -6.09 -11.72 -1.63
N HIS A 90 -5.53 -12.83 -2.12
CA HIS A 90 -5.21 -14.01 -1.33
C HIS A 90 -6.41 -14.54 -0.52
N ASN A 91 -7.60 -14.56 -1.14
CA ASN A 91 -8.87 -14.96 -0.51
C ASN A 91 -9.30 -14.09 0.68
N ASP A 92 -8.83 -12.84 0.71
CA ASP A 92 -9.16 -11.91 1.77
C ASP A 92 -9.70 -10.59 1.21
N TYR A 93 -10.62 -9.97 1.97
CA TYR A 93 -11.21 -8.69 1.61
C TYR A 93 -10.13 -7.61 1.53
N THR A 94 -10.15 -6.86 0.45
CA THR A 94 -9.27 -5.72 0.23
C THR A 94 -10.08 -4.57 -0.35
N MET A 95 -9.89 -3.39 0.18
CA MET A 95 -10.43 -2.18 -0.43
C MET A 95 -9.37 -1.59 -1.36
N GLU A 96 -9.65 -1.58 -2.66
CA GLU A 96 -8.82 -0.89 -3.65
C GLU A 96 -9.32 0.53 -3.83
N ALA A 97 -8.41 1.50 -3.77
CA ALA A 97 -8.67 2.87 -4.17
C ALA A 97 -7.80 3.23 -5.38
N ARG A 98 -8.41 3.87 -6.36
CA ARG A 98 -7.75 4.42 -7.55
C ARG A 98 -8.14 5.87 -7.71
N GLY A 99 -7.17 6.73 -7.92
CA GLY A 99 -7.47 8.15 -8.07
C GLY A 99 -6.26 8.98 -8.43
N LEU A 100 -6.41 10.26 -8.13
CA LEU A 100 -5.36 11.25 -8.35
C LEU A 100 -4.94 11.87 -7.02
N TRP A 101 -3.63 12.00 -6.86
CA TRP A 101 -3.04 12.82 -5.82
C TRP A 101 -2.67 14.20 -6.36
N ARG A 102 -2.66 15.19 -5.49
CA ARG A 102 -2.24 16.55 -5.79
C ARG A 102 -1.40 17.11 -4.66
N MET A 103 -0.41 17.93 -5.00
CA MET A 103 0.23 18.77 -4.01
C MET A 103 -0.63 20.01 -3.79
N LYS A 104 -1.19 20.15 -2.59
CA LYS A 104 -1.88 21.39 -2.22
C LYS A 104 -0.89 22.52 -2.20
N GLY A 105 -1.19 23.60 -2.93
CA GLY A 105 -0.30 24.76 -3.08
C GLY A 105 0.74 24.63 -4.21
N ASP A 106 0.63 23.60 -5.04
CA ASP A 106 1.47 23.38 -6.23
C ASP A 106 0.67 22.70 -7.33
N PHE A 107 1.22 22.67 -8.55
CA PHE A 107 0.61 22.03 -9.72
C PHE A 107 0.99 20.55 -9.88
N MET A 108 1.79 20.01 -8.99
CA MET A 108 2.16 18.59 -9.01
C MET A 108 0.97 17.69 -8.69
N GLY A 109 0.84 16.63 -9.47
CA GLY A 109 -0.16 15.60 -9.25
C GLY A 109 0.11 14.37 -10.11
N GLY A 110 -0.67 13.33 -9.90
CA GLY A 110 -0.57 12.10 -10.67
C GLY A 110 -1.50 11.01 -10.17
N PRO A 111 -1.47 9.83 -10.81
CA PRO A 111 -2.28 8.70 -10.41
C PRO A 111 -1.72 8.00 -9.18
N PHE A 112 -2.63 7.36 -8.43
CA PHE A 112 -2.29 6.42 -7.36
C PHE A 112 -3.22 5.21 -7.39
N VAL A 113 -2.74 4.10 -6.85
CA VAL A 113 -3.52 2.91 -6.54
C VAL A 113 -3.13 2.44 -5.15
N SER A 114 -4.10 2.15 -4.31
CA SER A 114 -3.86 1.64 -2.96
C SER A 114 -4.71 0.41 -2.65
N HIS A 115 -4.14 -0.47 -1.81
CA HIS A 115 -4.83 -1.60 -1.21
C HIS A 115 -4.84 -1.42 0.30
N THR A 116 -6.05 -1.44 0.87
CA THR A 116 -6.27 -1.32 2.32
C THR A 116 -6.82 -2.65 2.83
N ARG A 117 -6.12 -3.24 3.81
CA ARG A 117 -6.43 -4.56 4.35
C ARG A 117 -6.39 -4.55 5.88
N LEU A 118 -7.15 -5.45 6.49
CA LEU A 118 -7.13 -5.67 7.94
C LEU A 118 -6.06 -6.71 8.32
N ASP A 119 -5.11 -6.28 9.14
CA ASP A 119 -4.23 -7.17 9.89
C ASP A 119 -4.99 -7.66 11.12
N GLN A 120 -5.60 -8.83 11.02
CA GLN A 120 -6.41 -9.40 12.07
C GLN A 120 -5.61 -9.76 13.32
N LYS A 121 -4.36 -10.18 13.12
CA LYS A 121 -3.49 -10.56 14.22
C LYS A 121 -3.19 -9.41 15.18
N ASN A 122 -2.98 -8.22 14.63
CA ASN A 122 -2.61 -7.03 15.39
C ASN A 122 -3.73 -5.99 15.49
N GLN A 123 -4.93 -6.29 14.97
CA GLN A 123 -6.09 -5.40 14.98
C GLN A 123 -5.76 -4.00 14.45
N ARG A 124 -5.11 -3.95 13.30
CA ARG A 124 -4.74 -2.71 12.63
C ARG A 124 -5.02 -2.77 11.14
N ILE A 125 -5.11 -1.60 10.55
CA ILE A 125 -5.23 -1.45 9.11
C ILE A 125 -3.83 -1.28 8.52
N ILE A 126 -3.58 -1.97 7.41
CA ILE A 126 -2.39 -1.79 6.57
C ILE A 126 -2.86 -1.26 5.22
N THR A 127 -2.30 -0.13 4.81
CA THR A 127 -2.46 0.40 3.46
C THR A 127 -1.11 0.38 2.75
N ALA A 128 -1.07 -0.29 1.60
CA ALA A 128 0.05 -0.24 0.66
C ALA A 128 -0.41 0.52 -0.59
N GLU A 129 0.37 1.47 -1.04
CA GLU A 129 0.00 2.36 -2.14
C GLU A 129 1.16 2.58 -3.07
N ILE A 130 0.85 2.66 -4.35
CA ILE A 130 1.78 3.19 -5.35
C ILE A 130 1.25 4.51 -5.88
N PHE A 131 2.13 5.45 -6.12
CA PHE A 131 1.80 6.67 -6.84
C PHE A 131 2.93 7.08 -7.77
N VAL A 132 2.55 7.80 -8.83
CA VAL A 132 3.47 8.16 -9.90
C VAL A 132 3.44 9.66 -10.12
N TYR A 133 4.62 10.24 -10.26
CA TYR A 133 4.81 11.58 -10.76
C TYR A 133 5.50 11.50 -12.12
N SER A 134 4.81 11.91 -13.17
CA SER A 134 5.35 11.97 -14.53
C SER A 134 4.62 13.05 -15.29
N PRO A 135 5.20 14.27 -15.44
CA PRO A 135 4.51 15.37 -16.12
C PRO A 135 4.30 15.11 -17.60
N ASP A 136 5.16 14.33 -18.24
CA ASP A 136 5.20 14.30 -19.70
C ASP A 136 4.74 12.99 -20.36
N LYS A 137 4.81 11.80 -19.73
CA LYS A 137 4.57 10.55 -20.47
C LYS A 137 4.19 9.34 -19.63
N MET A 138 3.44 8.41 -20.28
CA MET A 138 3.32 6.97 -19.98
C MET A 138 2.93 6.60 -18.55
N LYS A 139 2.17 7.43 -17.87
CA LYS A 139 1.70 7.18 -16.49
C LYS A 139 1.04 5.82 -16.34
N ARG A 140 0.27 5.39 -17.35
CA ARG A 140 -0.45 4.11 -17.33
C ARG A 140 0.48 2.90 -17.21
N ASN A 141 1.59 2.90 -17.95
CA ASN A 141 2.56 1.80 -17.91
C ASN A 141 3.32 1.77 -16.57
N LEU A 142 3.69 2.95 -16.06
CA LEU A 142 4.34 3.06 -14.74
C LEU A 142 3.42 2.56 -13.63
N VAL A 143 2.13 2.93 -13.67
CA VAL A 143 1.13 2.45 -12.71
C VAL A 143 1.00 0.93 -12.77
N ARG A 144 0.89 0.34 -13.96
CA ARG A 144 0.78 -1.12 -14.13
C ARG A 144 1.97 -1.88 -13.56
N GLN A 145 3.19 -1.38 -13.81
CA GLN A 145 4.41 -1.97 -13.26
C GLN A 145 4.40 -1.97 -11.72
N MET A 146 4.01 -0.85 -11.14
CA MET A 146 4.00 -0.68 -9.69
C MET A 146 2.85 -1.40 -9.02
N GLU A 147 1.69 -1.43 -9.65
CA GLU A 147 0.48 -2.04 -9.11
C GLU A 147 0.64 -3.53 -8.81
N ALA A 148 1.42 -4.24 -9.60
CA ALA A 148 1.70 -5.66 -9.38
C ALA A 148 2.31 -5.91 -8.00
N SER A 149 3.07 -4.97 -7.45
CA SER A 149 3.66 -5.07 -6.12
C SER A 149 2.60 -5.16 -5.02
N LEU A 150 1.47 -4.49 -5.18
CA LEU A 150 0.40 -4.47 -4.16
C LEU A 150 -0.19 -5.87 -3.94
N TYR A 151 -0.25 -6.69 -4.99
CA TYR A 151 -0.75 -8.08 -4.90
C TYR A 151 0.23 -9.03 -4.21
N THR A 152 1.48 -8.61 -4.01
CA THR A 152 2.49 -9.42 -3.32
C THR A 152 2.48 -9.22 -1.81
N LEU A 153 1.70 -8.26 -1.31
CA LEU A 153 1.60 -7.99 0.12
C LEU A 153 1.07 -9.19 0.88
N LYS A 154 1.87 -9.67 1.82
CA LYS A 154 1.48 -10.70 2.81
C LYS A 154 1.40 -10.06 4.18
N LEU A 155 0.22 -10.14 4.78
CA LEU A 155 -0.01 -9.70 6.15
C LEU A 155 0.62 -10.67 7.16
N PRO A 156 0.81 -10.29 8.43
CA PRO A 156 1.43 -11.16 9.43
C PRO A 156 0.78 -12.54 9.56
N GLN A 157 -0.56 -12.64 9.44
CA GLN A 157 -1.27 -13.92 9.46
C GLN A 157 -0.97 -14.79 8.23
N GLU A 158 -0.66 -14.20 7.08
CA GLU A 158 -0.35 -14.90 5.82
C GLU A 158 1.12 -15.32 5.77
N ALA A 159 2.03 -14.49 6.28
CA ALA A 159 3.45 -14.77 6.32
C ALA A 159 3.78 -16.01 7.16
N GLN A 160 3.03 -16.25 8.24
CA GLN A 160 3.19 -17.45 9.09
C GLN A 160 2.73 -18.74 8.40
N GLN A 161 1.73 -18.69 7.54
CA GLN A 161 1.24 -19.88 6.81
C GLN A 161 2.27 -20.38 5.78
N SER A 162 3.09 -19.49 5.24
CA SER A 162 4.15 -19.85 4.28
C SER A 162 5.35 -20.54 4.91
N GLN A 163 5.46 -20.59 6.23
CA GLN A 163 6.55 -21.23 6.98
C GLN A 163 6.22 -22.66 7.42
N ILE A 164 5.01 -23.14 7.16
CA ILE A 164 4.67 -24.55 7.42
C ILE A 164 5.25 -25.38 6.28
N PRO A 165 6.22 -26.29 6.53
CA PRO A 165 6.75 -27.12 5.47
C PRO A 165 5.63 -27.97 4.87
N LEU A 166 5.47 -27.92 3.56
CA LEU A 166 4.70 -28.90 2.81
C LEU A 166 5.43 -30.25 2.95
N GLY A 167 5.01 -31.11 3.86
CA GLY A 167 5.54 -32.45 3.97
C GLY A 167 5.60 -33.00 5.38
N VAL A 168 4.45 -33.24 5.99
CA VAL A 168 4.30 -34.37 6.90
C VAL A 168 3.29 -35.33 6.26
N THR A 169 3.76 -36.20 5.38
CA THR A 169 3.09 -37.44 5.10
C THR A 169 3.02 -38.21 6.40
N ARG A 170 1.81 -38.37 6.96
CA ARG A 170 1.58 -39.37 8.01
C ARG A 170 1.90 -40.75 7.41
N GLU A 171 2.99 -41.34 7.85
CA GLU A 171 3.19 -42.75 7.67
C GLU A 171 2.06 -43.48 8.38
N ALA A 172 1.35 -44.30 7.64
CA ALA A 172 0.34 -45.20 8.19
C ALA A 172 1.05 -46.24 9.06
N GLU A 173 0.65 -46.33 10.32
CA GLU A 173 1.09 -47.42 11.20
C GLU A 173 0.68 -48.77 10.60
N PRO A 174 1.56 -49.78 10.62
CA PRO A 174 1.21 -51.14 10.18
C PRO A 174 0.29 -51.77 11.23
N THR A 175 -0.90 -52.11 10.79
CA THR A 175 -1.79 -52.99 11.57
C THR A 175 -1.16 -54.36 11.70
N ASN A 176 -0.70 -54.71 12.90
CA ASN A 176 -0.37 -56.10 13.26
C ASN A 176 -1.66 -56.89 13.43
N LYS A 177 -1.75 -57.95 12.64
CA LYS A 177 -2.62 -59.07 12.94
C LYS A 177 -1.92 -60.05 13.86
#